data_eb87188e42202a893a4bf781a4369fc0
#
_entry.id   eb87188e42202a893a4bf781a4369fc0
#
_cell.length_a   1.000
_cell.length_b   1.000
_cell.length_c   1.000
_cell.angle_alpha   90.00
_cell.angle_beta   90.00
_cell.angle_gamma   90.00
#
_symmetry.space_group_name_H-M   'P 1'
#
loop_
_entity.id
_entity.type
_entity.pdbx_description
1 polymer ?
#
loop_
_entity_poly.entity_id
_entity_poly.type
_entity_poly.pdbx_seq_one_letter_code
_entity_poly.pdbx_strand_id
1 'polypeptide(L)'
;MGRIQKNDNFIDKTFTIIADILLKVFPASKQEKQAFFYYREGMSAQSEGEYAEALENYYEALQIEEDPYDRSYILYNIGLIYSSNGKYLKALEYYHQALELN
;
A
#
# COMPACT_ATOMS: atom_id res chain seq x y z
N MET A 1 21.51 -7.66 3.87
CA MET A 1 20.36 -6.83 4.10
C MET A 1 20.43 -5.49 3.39
N GLY A 2 21.64 -4.91 3.24
CA GLY A 2 21.81 -3.68 2.50
C GLY A 2 21.33 -3.75 1.04
N ARG A 3 21.43 -4.93 0.44
CA ARG A 3 20.99 -5.14 -0.93
C ARG A 3 19.46 -5.01 -1.04
N ILE A 4 18.74 -5.58 -0.09
CA ILE A 4 17.28 -5.50 -0.07
C ILE A 4 16.82 -4.06 0.14
N GLN A 5 17.42 -3.36 1.09
CA GLN A 5 17.13 -1.96 1.33
C GLN A 5 17.39 -1.10 0.10
N LYS A 6 18.47 -1.39 -0.62
CA LYS A 6 18.82 -0.65 -1.82
C LYS A 6 17.78 -0.83 -2.92
N ASN A 7 17.27 -2.07 -3.08
CA ASN A 7 16.24 -2.36 -4.05
C ASN A 7 14.92 -1.68 -3.67
N ASP A 8 14.57 -1.72 -2.40
CA ASP A 8 13.37 -1.07 -1.90
C ASP A 8 13.42 0.44 -2.12
N ASN A 9 14.58 1.07 -1.87
CA ASN A 9 14.77 2.49 -2.12
C ASN A 9 14.62 2.84 -3.60
N PHE A 10 15.14 2.00 -4.47
CA PHE A 10 15.03 2.19 -5.91
C PHE A 10 13.56 2.15 -6.35
N ILE A 11 12.82 1.14 -5.89
CA ILE A 11 11.41 0.97 -6.23
C ILE A 11 10.60 2.16 -5.70
N ASP A 12 10.85 2.58 -4.47
CA ASP A 12 10.16 3.71 -3.87
C ASP A 12 10.42 5.01 -4.64
N LYS A 13 11.66 5.27 -5.02
CA LYS A 13 12.01 6.45 -5.79
C LYS A 13 11.36 6.43 -7.17
N THR A 14 11.38 5.29 -7.85
CA THR A 14 10.75 5.15 -9.15
C THR A 14 9.25 5.39 -9.06
N PHE A 15 8.61 4.81 -8.07
CA PHE A 15 7.19 5.00 -7.83
C PHE A 15 6.86 6.47 -7.57
N THR A 16 7.69 7.15 -6.79
CA THR A 16 7.50 8.57 -6.48
C THR A 16 7.62 9.44 -7.73
N ILE A 17 8.61 9.17 -8.57
CA ILE A 17 8.81 9.93 -9.81
C ILE A 17 7.60 9.75 -10.74
N ILE A 18 7.12 8.53 -10.91
CA ILE A 18 5.96 8.27 -11.74
C ILE A 18 4.74 8.97 -11.19
N ALA A 19 4.52 8.90 -9.88
CA ALA A 19 3.40 9.57 -9.23
C ALA A 19 3.46 11.09 -9.41
N ASP A 20 4.64 11.68 -9.27
CA ASP A 20 4.81 13.12 -9.46
C ASP A 20 4.46 13.55 -10.89
N ILE A 21 4.87 12.76 -11.87
CA ILE A 21 4.54 13.03 -13.27
C ILE A 21 3.03 12.96 -13.50
N LEU A 22 2.39 11.92 -12.98
CA LEU A 22 0.95 11.72 -13.12
C LEU A 22 0.16 12.85 -12.45
N LEU A 23 0.61 13.32 -11.28
CA LEU A 23 -0.04 14.41 -10.58
C LEU A 23 0.05 15.73 -11.32
N LYS A 24 1.10 15.93 -12.11
CA LYS A 24 1.22 17.13 -12.95
C LYS A 24 0.27 17.10 -14.12
N VAL A 25 0.07 15.92 -14.73
CA VAL A 25 -0.77 15.75 -15.91
C VAL A 25 -2.24 15.59 -15.51
N PHE A 26 -2.49 14.87 -14.42
CA PHE A 26 -3.84 14.59 -13.93
C PHE A 26 -3.91 14.99 -12.45
N PRO A 27 -4.21 16.27 -12.19
CA PRO A 27 -4.25 16.76 -10.81
C PRO A 27 -5.21 15.94 -9.96
N ALA A 28 -4.72 15.45 -8.83
CA ALA A 28 -5.51 14.67 -7.91
C ALA A 28 -6.21 15.57 -6.90
N SER A 29 -7.37 15.14 -6.41
CA SER A 29 -8.07 15.81 -5.32
C SER A 29 -7.26 15.71 -4.03
N LYS A 30 -7.63 16.52 -3.04
CA LYS A 30 -7.00 16.46 -1.72
C LYS A 30 -7.16 15.07 -1.10
N GLN A 31 -8.33 14.47 -1.27
CA GLN A 31 -8.63 13.14 -0.75
C GLN A 31 -7.74 12.08 -1.40
N GLU A 32 -7.59 12.14 -2.72
CA GLU A 32 -6.73 11.20 -3.44
C GLU A 32 -5.27 11.33 -2.99
N LYS A 33 -4.81 12.56 -2.78
CA LYS A 33 -3.44 12.79 -2.30
C LYS A 33 -3.22 12.22 -0.90
N GLN A 34 -4.22 12.36 -0.01
CA GLN A 34 -4.13 11.80 1.33
C GLN A 34 -4.11 10.30 1.31
N ALA A 35 -4.99 9.67 0.51
CA ALA A 35 -5.02 8.22 0.38
C ALA A 35 -3.68 7.70 -0.14
N PHE A 36 -3.13 8.36 -1.15
CA PHE A 36 -1.85 8.01 -1.71
C PHE A 36 -0.72 8.15 -0.68
N PHE A 37 -0.74 9.20 0.13
CA PHE A 37 0.25 9.40 1.17
C PHE A 37 0.27 8.22 2.16
N TYR A 38 -0.89 7.84 2.66
CA TYR A 38 -0.96 6.72 3.60
C TYR A 38 -0.57 5.40 2.96
N TYR A 39 -0.95 5.20 1.72
CA TYR A 39 -0.55 4.00 0.99
C TYR A 39 0.97 3.91 0.87
N ARG A 40 1.60 4.99 0.48
CA ARG A 40 3.06 5.06 0.36
C ARG A 40 3.75 4.82 1.70
N GLU A 41 3.25 5.43 2.76
CA GLU A 41 3.80 5.23 4.09
C GLU A 41 3.66 3.77 4.52
N GLY A 42 2.53 3.16 4.19
CA GLY A 42 2.32 1.75 4.46
C GLY A 42 3.33 0.87 3.73
N MET A 43 3.54 1.14 2.44
CA MET A 43 4.51 0.39 1.64
C MET A 43 5.93 0.53 2.19
N SER A 44 6.31 1.73 2.56
CA SER A 44 7.63 1.99 3.12
C SER A 44 7.83 1.24 4.43
N ALA A 45 6.86 1.30 5.33
CA ALA A 45 6.93 0.57 6.60
C ALA A 45 6.98 -0.95 6.36
N GLN A 46 6.18 -1.45 5.42
CA GLN A 46 6.16 -2.87 5.08
C GLN A 46 7.53 -3.33 4.59
N SER A 47 8.17 -2.56 3.73
CA SER A 47 9.48 -2.91 3.19
C SER A 47 10.57 -2.95 4.27
N GLU A 48 10.38 -2.19 5.33
CA GLU A 48 11.30 -2.17 6.47
C GLU A 48 10.97 -3.20 7.54
N GLY A 49 9.90 -3.97 7.36
CA GLY A 49 9.48 -4.95 8.34
C GLY A 49 8.70 -4.36 9.50
N GLU A 50 8.33 -3.09 9.42
CA GLU A 50 7.55 -2.40 10.45
C GLU A 50 6.06 -2.66 10.20
N TYR A 51 5.63 -3.89 10.47
CA TYR A 51 4.32 -4.34 10.04
C TYR A 51 3.16 -3.68 10.76
N ALA A 52 3.30 -3.37 12.04
CA ALA A 52 2.26 -2.67 12.78
C ALA A 52 2.01 -1.28 12.20
N GLU A 53 3.08 -0.56 11.91
CA GLU A 53 3.00 0.76 11.29
C GLU A 53 2.44 0.68 9.87
N ALA A 54 2.85 -0.34 9.12
CA ALA A 54 2.33 -0.55 7.77
C ALA A 54 0.82 -0.76 7.80
N LEU A 55 0.33 -1.59 8.71
CA LEU A 55 -1.11 -1.85 8.85
C LEU A 55 -1.88 -0.58 9.21
N GLU A 56 -1.36 0.22 10.14
CA GLU A 56 -1.98 1.49 10.50
C GLU A 56 -2.18 2.38 9.28
N ASN A 57 -1.13 2.53 8.50
CA ASN A 57 -1.16 3.38 7.31
C ASN A 57 -2.10 2.82 6.24
N TYR A 58 -2.09 1.51 6.04
CA TYR A 58 -3.00 0.89 5.07
C TYR A 58 -4.45 1.05 5.50
N TYR A 59 -4.75 0.91 6.78
CA TYR A 59 -6.11 1.12 7.27
C TYR A 59 -6.56 2.56 7.09
N GLU A 60 -5.68 3.52 7.32
CA GLU A 60 -5.99 4.91 7.06
C GLU A 60 -6.27 5.15 5.57
N ALA A 61 -5.46 4.55 4.71
CA ALA A 61 -5.68 4.66 3.26
C ALA A 61 -7.04 4.10 2.87
N LEU A 62 -7.45 2.96 3.45
CA LEU A 62 -8.75 2.36 3.17
C LEU A 62 -9.92 3.24 3.59
N GLN A 63 -9.75 4.02 4.66
CA GLN A 63 -10.80 4.94 5.12
C GLN A 63 -11.10 6.01 4.08
N ILE A 64 -10.11 6.36 3.27
CA ILE A 64 -10.18 7.50 2.37
C ILE A 64 -10.35 7.06 0.92
N GLU A 65 -9.73 5.94 0.53
CA GLU A 65 -9.69 5.48 -0.87
C GLU A 65 -11.04 4.96 -1.31
N GLU A 66 -11.54 5.48 -2.44
CA GLU A 66 -12.83 5.10 -3.00
C GLU A 66 -12.72 4.22 -4.24
N ASP A 67 -11.61 4.31 -4.96
CA ASP A 67 -11.41 3.54 -6.18
C ASP A 67 -11.29 2.05 -5.87
N PRO A 68 -12.15 1.19 -6.45
CA PRO A 68 -12.13 -0.23 -6.13
C PRO A 68 -10.81 -0.92 -6.45
N TYR A 69 -10.15 -0.52 -7.54
CA TYR A 69 -8.88 -1.11 -7.93
C TYR A 69 -7.81 -0.81 -6.90
N ASP A 70 -7.71 0.46 -6.48
CA ASP A 70 -6.74 0.86 -5.48
C ASP A 70 -7.03 0.24 -4.12
N ARG A 71 -8.31 0.14 -3.77
CA ARG A 71 -8.71 -0.53 -2.54
C ARG A 71 -8.30 -1.99 -2.53
N SER A 72 -8.48 -2.69 -3.65
CA SER A 72 -8.11 -4.10 -3.73
C SER A 72 -6.61 -4.28 -3.55
N TYR A 73 -5.82 -3.36 -4.07
CA TYR A 73 -4.37 -3.41 -3.92
C TYR A 73 -3.94 -3.24 -2.46
N ILE A 74 -4.57 -2.31 -1.76
CA ILE A 74 -4.30 -2.10 -0.32
C ILE A 74 -4.67 -3.35 0.47
N LEU A 75 -5.84 -3.92 0.21
CA LEU A 75 -6.30 -5.12 0.89
C LEU A 75 -5.37 -6.31 0.63
N TYR A 76 -4.88 -6.44 -0.58
CA TYR A 76 -3.90 -7.46 -0.92
C TYR A 76 -2.63 -7.31 -0.09
N ASN A 77 -2.13 -6.09 0.03
CA ASN A 77 -0.92 -5.83 0.82
C ASN A 77 -1.13 -6.14 2.31
N ILE A 78 -2.31 -5.82 2.84
CA ILE A 78 -2.65 -6.19 4.21
C ILE A 78 -2.62 -7.70 4.37
N GLY A 79 -3.18 -8.42 3.40
CA GLY A 79 -3.15 -9.89 3.40
C GLY A 79 -1.73 -10.43 3.41
N LEU A 80 -0.82 -9.81 2.63
CA LEU A 80 0.57 -10.21 2.60
C LEU A 80 1.24 -10.07 3.97
N ILE A 81 0.94 -9.00 4.69
CA ILE A 81 1.49 -8.79 6.03
C ILE A 81 1.02 -9.90 6.97
N TYR A 82 -0.26 -10.21 6.98
CA TYR A 82 -0.78 -11.27 7.84
C TYR A 82 -0.21 -12.64 7.46
N SER A 83 -0.08 -12.91 6.17
CA SER A 83 0.53 -14.14 5.68
C SER A 83 1.99 -14.26 6.14
N SER A 84 2.74 -13.18 6.06
CA SER A 84 4.14 -13.14 6.49
C SER A 84 4.28 -13.42 7.99
N ASN A 85 3.25 -13.13 8.77
CA ASN A 85 3.25 -13.36 10.21
C ASN A 85 2.57 -14.66 10.61
N GLY A 86 2.27 -15.53 9.66
CA GLY A 86 1.68 -16.84 9.91
C GLY A 86 0.20 -16.82 10.20
N LYS A 87 -0.46 -15.69 10.03
CA LYS A 87 -1.90 -15.55 10.27
C LYS A 87 -2.66 -15.79 8.97
N TYR A 88 -2.66 -17.05 8.53
CA TYR A 88 -3.13 -17.41 7.20
C TYR A 88 -4.62 -17.23 6.99
N LEU A 89 -5.42 -17.51 8.01
CA LEU A 89 -6.88 -17.34 7.88
C LEU A 89 -7.23 -15.87 7.72
N LYS A 90 -6.56 -15.01 8.46
CA LYS A 90 -6.78 -13.56 8.34
C LYS A 90 -6.30 -13.05 7.00
N ALA A 91 -5.17 -13.57 6.52
CA ALA A 91 -4.68 -13.23 5.19
C ALA A 91 -5.71 -13.59 4.12
N LEU A 92 -6.30 -14.79 4.21
CA LEU A 92 -7.34 -15.22 3.27
C LEU A 92 -8.55 -14.30 3.27
N GLU A 93 -8.97 -13.81 4.43
CA GLU A 93 -10.07 -12.86 4.52
C GLU A 93 -9.78 -11.61 3.70
N TYR A 94 -8.59 -11.05 3.82
CA TYR A 94 -8.21 -9.86 3.08
C TYR A 94 -8.02 -10.13 1.60
N TYR A 95 -7.45 -11.27 1.23
CA TYR A 95 -7.36 -11.65 -0.18
C TYR A 95 -8.73 -11.79 -0.81
N HIS A 96 -9.67 -12.36 -0.07
CA HIS A 96 -11.04 -12.50 -0.54
C HIS A 96 -11.69 -11.15 -0.80
N GLN A 97 -11.53 -10.22 0.14
CA GLN A 97 -12.04 -8.86 -0.02
C GLN A 97 -11.42 -8.17 -1.23
N ALA A 98 -10.12 -8.38 -1.45
CA ALA A 98 -9.43 -7.79 -2.60
C ALA A 98 -10.01 -8.31 -3.92
N LEU A 99 -10.29 -9.61 -3.99
CA LEU A 99 -10.86 -10.23 -5.19
C LEU A 99 -12.28 -9.78 -5.47
N GLU A 100 -13.06 -9.54 -4.43
CA GLU A 100 -14.45 -9.11 -4.58
C GLU A 100 -14.59 -7.71 -5.19
N LEU A 101 -13.55 -6.89 -5.07
CA LEU A 101 -13.57 -5.54 -5.62
C LEU A 101 -13.23 -5.49 -7.10
N ASN A 102 -12.68 -6.56 -7.61
CA ASN A 102 -12.38 -6.68 -9.03
C ASN A 102 -13.43 -7.56 -9.70
#